data_f171f9f631057cfa8b1a5a869dc54b21
#
_entry.id   f171f9f631057cfa8b1a5a869dc54b21
#
_cell.length_a   1.000
_cell.length_b   1.000
_cell.length_c   1.000
_cell.angle_alpha   90.00
_cell.angle_beta   90.00
_cell.angle_gamma   90.00
#
_symmetry.space_group_name_H-M   'P 1'
#
loop_
_entity.id
_entity.type
_entity.pdbx_description
1 polymer ?
#
loop_
_entity_poly.entity_id
_entity_poly.type
_entity_poly.pdbx_seq_one_letter_code
_entity_poly.pdbx_strand_id
1 'polypeptide(L)'
;MMVLGLDTSNYTTSAAAFDGVSGKNCSRLLDVKEGELGLRQSDALFSHVKRLPELVAQLFAELPRDEIGAIGASTRPRAVEGSYMPCFLAGESQARNLATVLDVPFYAFSHQQGHIAAACWSSNRMDLLDTPHLAWHLSGGTTELLLVTPGNKNVNAEKIGGTQDISAGQLIDRTGNTLGLRFPSGKEIDRLSRESDCRERFRVKLNDLTFSFSGLENKMHAFYDANHNPADTAKYVLNCVCSCIVSVTREALKQYPGFPVVFSGGVASNSQLRESCKDFDAIFAPPEYSTDNAMGAAILANRLLEQERS
;
A
#
# COMPACT_ATOMS: atom_id res chain seq x y z
N MET A 1 14.83 -20.41 -10.79
CA MET A 1 15.73 -19.28 -10.51
C MET A 1 14.92 -18.26 -9.74
N MET A 2 15.50 -17.66 -8.70
CA MET A 2 14.79 -16.76 -7.80
C MET A 2 15.17 -15.31 -8.06
N VAL A 3 14.25 -14.41 -7.80
CA VAL A 3 14.48 -12.96 -7.82
C VAL A 3 14.30 -12.42 -6.41
N LEU A 4 15.28 -11.67 -5.93
CA LEU A 4 15.22 -10.99 -4.63
C LEU A 4 14.59 -9.61 -4.81
N GLY A 5 13.60 -9.29 -3.98
CA GLY A 5 12.98 -7.97 -3.87
C GLY A 5 13.34 -7.30 -2.55
N LEU A 6 13.62 -6.00 -2.56
CA LEU A 6 13.84 -5.20 -1.36
C LEU A 6 12.93 -3.96 -1.36
N ASP A 7 12.29 -3.68 -0.23
CA ASP A 7 11.51 -2.46 -0.03
C ASP A 7 11.76 -1.90 1.37
N THR A 8 12.15 -0.63 1.42
CA THR A 8 12.40 0.13 2.65
C THR A 8 11.59 1.43 2.64
N SER A 9 10.34 1.30 2.26
CA SER A 9 9.39 2.40 2.28
C SER A 9 8.96 2.70 3.72
N ASN A 10 8.85 3.96 4.00
CA ASN A 10 8.27 4.61 5.18
C ASN A 10 8.32 3.81 6.51
N TYR A 11 7.36 2.91 6.78
CA TYR A 11 7.21 2.25 8.09
C TYR A 11 7.56 0.77 8.11
N THR A 12 7.84 0.15 6.97
CA THR A 12 8.07 -1.29 6.89
C THR A 12 9.38 -1.59 6.18
N THR A 13 10.26 -2.37 6.84
CA THR A 13 11.40 -2.99 6.17
C THR A 13 10.95 -4.34 5.63
N SER A 14 11.19 -4.64 4.36
CA SER A 14 10.82 -5.93 3.78
C SER A 14 11.84 -6.45 2.77
N ALA A 15 11.96 -7.77 2.71
CA ALA A 15 12.69 -8.53 1.72
C ALA A 15 11.83 -9.69 1.24
N ALA A 16 11.83 -9.97 -0.06
CA ALA A 16 11.05 -11.03 -0.66
C ALA A 16 11.86 -11.82 -1.67
N ALA A 17 11.53 -13.08 -1.86
CA ALA A 17 12.05 -13.90 -2.95
C ALA A 17 10.88 -14.46 -3.75
N PHE A 18 11.02 -14.47 -5.07
CA PHE A 18 9.99 -14.90 -6.02
C PHE A 18 10.62 -15.80 -7.09
N ASP A 19 9.97 -16.94 -7.40
CA ASP A 19 10.49 -17.93 -8.36
C ASP A 19 9.83 -17.89 -9.75
N GLY A 20 8.97 -16.92 -9.97
CA GLY A 20 8.14 -16.77 -11.19
C GLY A 20 6.68 -17.21 -10.98
N VAL A 21 6.38 -18.00 -9.96
CA VAL A 21 5.04 -18.49 -9.63
C VAL A 21 4.67 -18.17 -8.18
N SER A 22 5.53 -18.56 -7.26
CA SER A 22 5.36 -18.40 -5.82
C SER A 22 6.48 -17.57 -5.20
N GLY A 23 6.25 -17.10 -3.99
CA GLY A 23 7.26 -16.31 -3.30
C GLY A 23 7.05 -16.26 -1.79
N LYS A 24 8.08 -15.79 -1.11
CA LYS A 24 8.08 -15.55 0.33
C LYS A 24 8.47 -14.11 0.61
N ASN A 25 7.73 -13.45 1.50
CA ASN A 25 8.03 -12.10 1.98
C ASN A 25 8.31 -12.14 3.48
N CYS A 26 9.41 -11.53 3.90
CA CYS A 26 9.76 -11.25 5.29
C CYS A 26 9.67 -9.75 5.50
N SER A 27 8.86 -9.32 6.44
CA SER A 27 8.67 -7.89 6.72
C SER A 27 8.58 -7.58 8.21
N ARG A 28 8.99 -6.37 8.58
CA ARG A 28 8.89 -5.88 9.96
C ARG A 28 8.56 -4.40 9.99
N LEU A 29 7.48 -4.06 10.69
CA LEU A 29 7.07 -2.69 10.94
C LEU A 29 8.13 -1.99 11.81
N LEU A 30 8.45 -0.74 11.50
CA LEU A 30 9.33 0.09 12.32
C LEU A 30 8.63 0.48 13.63
N ASP A 31 9.42 0.57 14.71
CA ASP A 31 8.87 0.99 16.00
C ASP A 31 8.64 2.50 15.99
N VAL A 32 7.39 2.90 16.21
CA VAL A 32 6.99 4.30 16.42
C VAL A 32 6.82 4.52 17.93
N LYS A 33 7.39 5.59 18.47
CA LYS A 33 7.27 5.89 19.89
C LYS A 33 5.82 6.16 20.28
N GLU A 34 5.46 5.80 21.48
CA GLU A 34 4.12 6.04 22.01
C GLU A 34 3.81 7.54 21.99
N GLY A 35 2.66 7.91 21.42
CA GLY A 35 2.23 9.31 21.23
C GLY A 35 2.72 10.00 19.95
N GLU A 36 3.61 9.37 19.15
CA GLU A 36 4.01 9.88 17.84
C GLU A 36 3.14 9.28 16.73
N LEU A 37 2.78 10.10 15.73
CA LEU A 37 1.98 9.69 14.56
C LEU A 37 2.86 9.32 13.34
N GLY A 38 4.17 9.10 13.57
CA GLY A 38 5.10 8.75 12.49
C GLY A 38 6.56 8.81 12.88
N LEU A 39 7.44 8.53 11.90
CA LEU A 39 8.90 8.58 12.04
C LEU A 39 9.49 9.69 11.17
N ARG A 40 10.56 10.31 11.66
CA ARG A 40 11.43 11.15 10.81
C ARG A 40 12.13 10.26 9.79
N GLN A 41 12.37 10.79 8.60
CA GLN A 41 13.02 10.05 7.50
C GLN A 41 14.42 9.53 7.87
N SER A 42 15.18 10.27 8.66
CA SER A 42 16.48 9.85 9.19
C SER A 42 16.38 8.63 10.10
N ASP A 43 15.35 8.61 10.97
CA ASP A 43 15.15 7.53 11.93
C ASP A 43 14.63 6.27 11.23
N ALA A 44 13.77 6.46 10.21
CA ALA A 44 13.33 5.39 9.33
C ALA A 44 14.51 4.78 8.58
N LEU A 45 15.33 5.60 7.92
CA LEU A 45 16.53 5.16 7.20
C LEU A 45 17.46 4.36 8.12
N PHE A 46 17.78 4.88 9.31
CA PHE A 46 18.65 4.19 10.28
C PHE A 46 18.05 2.84 10.69
N SER A 47 16.77 2.79 10.95
CA SER A 47 16.06 1.56 11.34
C SER A 47 16.06 0.52 10.22
N HIS A 48 15.84 0.95 8.97
CA HIS A 48 15.91 0.08 7.80
C HIS A 48 17.30 -0.53 7.60
N VAL A 49 18.35 0.29 7.72
CA VAL A 49 19.76 -0.19 7.61
C VAL A 49 20.05 -1.28 8.62
N LYS A 50 19.54 -1.17 9.84
CA LYS A 50 19.74 -2.19 10.89
C LYS A 50 18.95 -3.47 10.65
N ARG A 51 17.72 -3.37 10.14
CA ARG A 51 16.76 -4.49 10.07
C ARG A 51 16.86 -5.29 8.77
N LEU A 52 17.22 -4.64 7.67
CA LEU A 52 17.24 -5.30 6.37
C LEU A 52 18.17 -6.52 6.32
N PRO A 53 19.39 -6.52 6.88
CA PRO A 53 20.23 -7.70 6.94
C PRO A 53 19.61 -8.89 7.69
N GLU A 54 18.88 -8.61 8.78
CA GLU A 54 18.18 -9.65 9.56
C GLU A 54 17.07 -10.31 8.74
N LEU A 55 16.27 -9.51 8.01
CA LEU A 55 15.19 -10.02 7.18
C LEU A 55 15.71 -10.80 5.97
N VAL A 56 16.78 -10.34 5.34
CA VAL A 56 17.46 -11.09 4.26
C VAL A 56 18.00 -12.41 4.79
N ALA A 57 18.64 -12.42 5.95
CA ALA A 57 19.13 -13.66 6.57
C ALA A 57 17.97 -14.62 6.90
N GLN A 58 16.85 -14.12 7.43
CA GLN A 58 15.65 -14.90 7.70
C GLN A 58 15.04 -15.49 6.42
N LEU A 59 14.99 -14.71 5.34
CA LEU A 59 14.47 -15.15 4.06
C LEU A 59 15.27 -16.35 3.52
N PHE A 60 16.61 -16.25 3.58
CA PHE A 60 17.53 -17.28 3.07
C PHE A 60 17.87 -18.39 4.08
N ALA A 61 17.31 -18.39 5.27
CA ALA A 61 17.35 -19.55 6.15
C ALA A 61 16.56 -20.75 5.60
N GLU A 62 15.56 -20.47 4.75
CA GLU A 62 14.61 -21.46 4.20
C GLU A 62 14.69 -21.60 2.68
N LEU A 63 15.46 -20.73 2.00
CA LEU A 63 15.53 -20.68 0.54
C LEU A 63 16.98 -20.88 0.05
N PRO A 64 17.18 -21.52 -1.11
CA PRO A 64 18.51 -21.69 -1.70
C PRO A 64 19.08 -20.33 -2.14
N ARG A 65 20.37 -20.10 -1.87
CA ARG A 65 21.08 -18.84 -2.19
C ARG A 65 21.65 -18.81 -3.60
N ASP A 66 21.93 -19.98 -4.14
CA ASP A 66 22.74 -20.16 -5.35
C ASP A 66 21.91 -19.92 -6.64
N GLU A 67 20.62 -19.65 -6.50
CA GLU A 67 19.68 -19.53 -7.61
C GLU A 67 19.19 -18.09 -7.87
N ILE A 68 19.80 -17.09 -7.25
CA ILE A 68 19.40 -15.69 -7.47
C ILE A 68 19.78 -15.27 -8.88
N GLY A 69 18.80 -14.88 -9.68
CA GLY A 69 18.99 -14.46 -11.06
C GLY A 69 18.83 -12.98 -11.31
N ALA A 70 18.23 -12.23 -10.39
CA ALA A 70 18.10 -10.78 -10.45
C ALA A 70 17.74 -10.20 -9.08
N ILE A 71 17.93 -8.88 -8.93
CA ILE A 71 17.52 -8.14 -7.73
C ILE A 71 16.68 -6.94 -8.13
N GLY A 72 15.49 -6.81 -7.53
CA GLY A 72 14.62 -5.65 -7.64
C GLY A 72 14.57 -4.85 -6.35
N ALA A 73 14.45 -3.53 -6.44
CA ALA A 73 14.19 -2.72 -5.25
C ALA A 73 13.24 -1.55 -5.55
N SER A 74 12.44 -1.19 -4.54
CA SER A 74 11.77 0.10 -4.52
C SER A 74 12.81 1.18 -4.22
N THR A 75 12.94 2.18 -5.11
CA THR A 75 13.94 3.25 -5.02
C THR A 75 13.33 4.64 -4.81
N ARG A 76 12.01 4.73 -4.92
CA ARG A 76 11.25 5.98 -4.81
C ARG A 76 9.76 5.71 -4.56
N PRO A 77 9.01 6.68 -4.01
CA PRO A 77 7.57 6.52 -3.76
C PRO A 77 6.75 6.26 -5.04
N ARG A 78 6.92 7.10 -6.07
CA ARG A 78 6.16 7.08 -7.33
C ARG A 78 7.09 7.11 -8.53
N ALA A 79 6.64 6.63 -9.67
CA ALA A 79 7.39 6.65 -10.94
C ALA A 79 7.25 8.02 -11.67
N VAL A 80 7.45 9.12 -10.93
CA VAL A 80 7.41 10.49 -11.46
C VAL A 80 8.72 11.21 -11.12
N GLU A 81 9.08 12.19 -11.96
CA GLU A 81 10.26 13.01 -11.74
C GLU A 81 10.20 13.74 -10.39
N GLY A 82 11.32 13.82 -9.68
CA GLY A 82 11.41 14.45 -8.35
C GLY A 82 10.81 13.63 -7.21
N SER A 83 10.25 12.45 -7.46
CA SER A 83 9.76 11.56 -6.40
C SER A 83 10.94 10.94 -5.65
N TYR A 84 11.19 11.43 -4.44
CA TYR A 84 12.34 11.01 -3.63
C TYR A 84 11.97 10.97 -2.14
N MET A 85 12.43 9.93 -1.44
CA MET A 85 12.42 9.84 0.02
C MET A 85 13.70 9.12 0.49
N PRO A 86 14.43 9.66 1.50
CA PRO A 86 15.70 9.09 1.96
C PRO A 86 15.63 7.64 2.44
N CYS A 87 14.53 7.19 3.01
CA CYS A 87 14.37 5.83 3.53
C CYS A 87 14.61 4.75 2.46
N PHE A 88 14.32 5.01 1.18
CA PHE A 88 14.55 4.06 0.09
C PHE A 88 16.03 3.76 -0.15
N LEU A 89 16.93 4.66 0.23
CA LEU A 89 18.37 4.48 0.05
C LEU A 89 18.90 3.23 0.77
N ALA A 90 18.29 2.81 1.88
CA ALA A 90 18.69 1.60 2.59
C ALA A 90 18.53 0.34 1.72
N GLY A 91 17.35 0.16 1.12
CA GLY A 91 17.05 -0.96 0.23
C GLY A 91 17.81 -0.88 -1.09
N GLU A 92 17.83 0.29 -1.73
CA GLU A 92 18.52 0.49 -3.00
C GLU A 92 20.03 0.22 -2.90
N SER A 93 20.69 0.77 -1.88
CA SER A 93 22.14 0.58 -1.68
C SER A 93 22.48 -0.90 -1.49
N GLN A 94 21.74 -1.62 -0.66
CA GLN A 94 21.98 -3.05 -0.46
C GLN A 94 21.66 -3.88 -1.71
N ALA A 95 20.56 -3.57 -2.41
CA ALA A 95 20.21 -4.25 -3.65
C ALA A 95 21.30 -4.13 -4.72
N ARG A 96 21.83 -2.92 -4.92
CA ARG A 96 22.93 -2.67 -5.88
C ARG A 96 24.22 -3.41 -5.50
N ASN A 97 24.59 -3.39 -4.20
CA ASN A 97 25.76 -4.10 -3.73
C ASN A 97 25.64 -5.62 -3.95
N LEU A 98 24.50 -6.19 -3.57
CA LEU A 98 24.21 -7.61 -3.78
C LEU A 98 24.23 -7.99 -5.26
N ALA A 99 23.59 -7.20 -6.14
CA ALA A 99 23.56 -7.43 -7.57
C ALA A 99 24.98 -7.43 -8.16
N THR A 100 25.83 -6.48 -7.75
CA THR A 100 27.24 -6.42 -8.17
C THR A 100 28.03 -7.64 -7.71
N VAL A 101 27.90 -8.06 -6.44
CA VAL A 101 28.64 -9.20 -5.88
C VAL A 101 28.21 -10.54 -6.49
N LEU A 102 26.90 -10.68 -6.79
CA LEU A 102 26.34 -11.89 -7.39
C LEU A 102 26.43 -11.92 -8.92
N ASP A 103 26.89 -10.84 -9.54
CA ASP A 103 26.96 -10.66 -11.00
C ASP A 103 25.59 -10.90 -11.68
N VAL A 104 24.55 -10.27 -11.13
CA VAL A 104 23.18 -10.36 -11.64
C VAL A 104 22.59 -8.98 -11.89
N PRO A 105 21.57 -8.84 -12.77
CA PRO A 105 20.95 -7.55 -13.04
C PRO A 105 20.22 -6.97 -11.82
N PHE A 106 20.27 -5.62 -11.72
CA PHE A 106 19.51 -4.83 -10.77
C PHE A 106 18.40 -4.04 -11.47
N TYR A 107 17.18 -4.11 -10.93
CA TYR A 107 16.03 -3.37 -11.45
C TYR A 107 15.44 -2.46 -10.40
N ALA A 108 15.21 -1.19 -10.78
CA ALA A 108 14.67 -0.14 -9.91
C ALA A 108 13.20 0.14 -10.22
N PHE A 109 12.36 0.15 -9.19
CA PHE A 109 10.92 0.42 -9.27
C PHE A 109 10.50 1.54 -8.34
N SER A 110 9.30 2.06 -8.52
CA SER A 110 8.63 2.82 -7.47
C SER A 110 7.89 1.88 -6.52
N HIS A 111 7.77 2.29 -5.27
CA HIS A 111 6.98 1.59 -4.26
C HIS A 111 5.51 1.39 -4.71
N GLN A 112 4.92 2.41 -5.34
CA GLN A 112 3.57 2.34 -5.90
C GLN A 112 3.42 1.23 -6.96
N GLN A 113 4.39 1.06 -7.88
CA GLN A 113 4.41 -0.03 -8.84
C GLN A 113 4.51 -1.39 -8.14
N GLY A 114 5.32 -1.49 -7.08
CA GLY A 114 5.40 -2.68 -6.23
C GLY A 114 4.06 -3.05 -5.61
N HIS A 115 3.32 -2.09 -5.05
CA HIS A 115 1.99 -2.35 -4.50
C HIS A 115 0.99 -2.88 -5.55
N ILE A 116 1.01 -2.31 -6.75
CA ILE A 116 0.15 -2.77 -7.85
C ILE A 116 0.49 -4.22 -8.22
N ALA A 117 1.77 -4.52 -8.42
CA ALA A 117 2.21 -5.87 -8.80
C ALA A 117 1.91 -6.92 -7.71
N ALA A 118 2.16 -6.60 -6.44
CA ALA A 118 1.85 -7.49 -5.33
C ALA A 118 0.34 -7.74 -5.21
N ALA A 119 -0.49 -6.70 -5.41
CA ALA A 119 -1.94 -6.82 -5.38
C ALA A 119 -2.46 -7.70 -6.52
N CYS A 120 -1.98 -7.50 -7.75
CA CYS A 120 -2.36 -8.32 -8.90
C CYS A 120 -1.96 -9.78 -8.71
N TRP A 121 -0.72 -10.05 -8.30
CA TRP A 121 -0.24 -11.41 -8.07
C TRP A 121 -1.00 -12.13 -6.95
N SER A 122 -1.11 -11.50 -5.79
CA SER A 122 -1.75 -12.12 -4.62
C SER A 122 -3.26 -12.36 -4.79
N SER A 123 -3.87 -11.70 -5.77
CA SER A 123 -5.27 -11.88 -6.16
C SER A 123 -5.45 -12.82 -7.37
N ASN A 124 -4.39 -13.49 -7.83
CA ASN A 124 -4.38 -14.32 -9.05
C ASN A 124 -4.80 -13.56 -10.32
N ARG A 125 -4.47 -12.27 -10.41
CA ARG A 125 -4.83 -11.37 -11.52
C ARG A 125 -3.57 -10.74 -12.14
N MET A 126 -2.55 -11.56 -12.41
CA MET A 126 -1.32 -11.13 -13.11
C MET A 126 -1.60 -10.55 -14.51
N ASP A 127 -2.72 -10.95 -15.14
CA ASP A 127 -3.22 -10.40 -16.40
C ASP A 127 -3.38 -8.87 -16.36
N LEU A 128 -3.67 -8.30 -15.19
CA LEU A 128 -3.85 -6.86 -15.01
C LEU A 128 -2.54 -6.06 -15.13
N LEU A 129 -1.38 -6.69 -15.03
CA LEU A 129 -0.12 -6.00 -15.32
C LEU A 129 0.07 -5.72 -16.82
N ASP A 130 -0.72 -6.37 -17.66
CA ASP A 130 -0.69 -6.23 -19.12
C ASP A 130 -1.99 -5.65 -19.70
N THR A 131 -2.95 -5.24 -18.82
CA THR A 131 -4.22 -4.65 -19.22
C THR A 131 -4.53 -3.38 -18.44
N PRO A 132 -5.14 -2.35 -19.05
CA PRO A 132 -5.54 -1.15 -18.33
C PRO A 132 -6.56 -1.46 -17.22
N HIS A 133 -6.39 -0.84 -16.06
CA HIS A 133 -7.29 -0.97 -14.92
C HIS A 133 -7.22 0.24 -14.00
N LEU A 134 -8.16 0.36 -13.07
CA LEU A 134 -8.09 1.33 -11.99
C LEU A 134 -7.45 0.71 -10.75
N ALA A 135 -6.67 1.48 -10.00
CA ALA A 135 -6.10 1.03 -8.74
C ALA A 135 -6.26 2.08 -7.62
N TRP A 136 -6.84 1.67 -6.51
CA TRP A 136 -6.77 2.44 -5.28
C TRP A 136 -5.52 2.08 -4.48
N HIS A 137 -4.73 3.09 -4.15
CA HIS A 137 -3.69 2.99 -3.14
C HIS A 137 -4.18 3.67 -1.85
N LEU A 138 -4.56 2.87 -0.85
CA LEU A 138 -5.19 3.30 0.40
C LEU A 138 -4.32 2.91 1.59
N SER A 139 -3.37 3.77 1.94
CA SER A 139 -2.40 3.54 3.01
C SER A 139 -2.47 4.58 4.13
N GLY A 140 -1.60 4.46 5.13
CA GLY A 140 -1.42 5.47 6.19
C GLY A 140 -1.06 6.85 5.65
N GLY A 141 -0.28 6.94 4.55
CA GLY A 141 0.16 8.19 3.96
C GLY A 141 -0.55 8.59 2.67
N THR A 142 -1.27 7.67 2.03
CA THR A 142 -1.77 7.85 0.67
C THR A 142 -3.23 7.45 0.55
N THR A 143 -4.00 8.23 -0.21
CA THR A 143 -5.36 7.89 -0.65
C THR A 143 -5.51 8.42 -2.08
N GLU A 144 -5.13 7.58 -3.03
CA GLU A 144 -5.05 7.93 -4.45
C GLU A 144 -5.75 6.90 -5.32
N LEU A 145 -6.51 7.40 -6.30
CA LEU A 145 -7.03 6.61 -7.40
C LEU A 145 -6.11 6.78 -8.60
N LEU A 146 -5.67 5.66 -9.14
CA LEU A 146 -4.72 5.58 -10.23
C LEU A 146 -5.36 4.98 -11.46
N LEU A 147 -5.04 5.51 -12.64
CA LEU A 147 -5.16 4.82 -13.89
C LEU A 147 -3.85 4.05 -14.13
N VAL A 148 -3.96 2.73 -14.19
CA VAL A 148 -2.82 1.85 -14.46
C VAL A 148 -2.89 1.37 -15.89
N THR A 149 -1.80 1.54 -16.61
CA THR A 149 -1.65 1.07 -18.00
C THR A 149 -0.36 0.25 -18.14
N PRO A 150 -0.33 -0.73 -19.06
CA PRO A 150 0.90 -1.44 -19.36
C PRO A 150 2.01 -0.48 -19.78
N GLY A 151 3.19 -0.65 -19.22
CA GLY A 151 4.41 0.07 -19.62
C GLY A 151 5.35 -0.85 -20.36
N ASN A 152 6.40 -0.25 -20.93
CA ASN A 152 7.43 -0.97 -21.70
C ASN A 152 8.30 -1.85 -20.77
N LYS A 153 7.86 -2.88 -20.17
CA LYS A 153 8.49 -3.77 -19.16
C LYS A 153 7.96 -3.60 -17.72
N ASN A 154 7.01 -2.70 -17.48
CA ASN A 154 6.47 -2.40 -16.17
C ASN A 154 5.03 -1.87 -16.31
N VAL A 155 4.46 -1.33 -15.24
CA VAL A 155 3.20 -0.61 -15.26
C VAL A 155 3.42 0.89 -15.11
N ASN A 156 2.66 1.68 -15.85
CA ASN A 156 2.52 3.11 -15.64
C ASN A 156 1.33 3.34 -14.71
N ALA A 157 1.48 4.21 -13.73
CA ALA A 157 0.43 4.55 -12.79
C ALA A 157 0.28 6.07 -12.74
N GLU A 158 -0.83 6.57 -13.28
CA GLU A 158 -1.17 7.98 -13.32
C GLU A 158 -2.21 8.28 -12.23
N LYS A 159 -1.97 9.28 -11.39
CA LYS A 159 -2.95 9.73 -10.41
C LYS A 159 -4.07 10.48 -11.11
N ILE A 160 -5.28 9.93 -11.09
CA ILE A 160 -6.48 10.53 -11.67
C ILE A 160 -7.45 11.06 -10.60
N GLY A 161 -7.26 10.71 -9.33
CA GLY A 161 -8.14 11.13 -8.23
C GLY A 161 -7.56 10.87 -6.85
N GLY A 162 -8.38 11.12 -5.83
CA GLY A 162 -8.02 10.88 -4.44
C GLY A 162 -8.13 12.11 -3.54
N THR A 163 -7.59 12.01 -2.33
CA THR A 163 -7.61 13.13 -1.38
C THR A 163 -6.63 14.25 -1.76
N GLN A 164 -7.02 15.48 -1.41
CA GLN A 164 -6.19 16.67 -1.58
C GLN A 164 -5.45 17.07 -0.30
N ASP A 165 -5.73 16.40 0.81
CA ASP A 165 -5.15 16.73 2.13
C ASP A 165 -4.79 15.45 2.92
N ILE A 166 -5.46 15.16 4.02
CA ILE A 166 -5.17 14.00 4.83
C ILE A 166 -5.63 12.70 4.17
N SER A 167 -4.84 11.64 4.33
CA SER A 167 -5.20 10.32 3.82
C SER A 167 -6.30 9.65 4.68
N ALA A 168 -6.96 8.64 4.11
CA ALA A 168 -7.92 7.81 4.84
C ALA A 168 -7.25 7.13 6.04
N GLY A 169 -6.02 6.64 5.88
CA GLY A 169 -5.26 6.04 6.97
C GLY A 169 -4.94 7.03 8.08
N GLN A 170 -4.50 8.25 7.74
CA GLN A 170 -4.28 9.31 8.74
C GLN A 170 -5.55 9.66 9.50
N LEU A 171 -6.69 9.78 8.81
CA LEU A 171 -7.97 10.04 9.47
C LEU A 171 -8.36 8.92 10.44
N ILE A 172 -8.19 7.65 10.02
CA ILE A 172 -8.43 6.48 10.85
C ILE A 172 -7.51 6.48 12.07
N ASP A 173 -6.22 6.76 11.90
CA ASP A 173 -5.25 6.78 12.99
C ASP A 173 -5.48 7.95 13.96
N ARG A 174 -5.88 9.14 13.45
CA ARG A 174 -6.27 10.28 14.28
C ARG A 174 -7.55 9.98 15.07
N THR A 175 -8.51 9.29 14.45
CA THR A 175 -9.70 8.79 15.15
C THR A 175 -9.28 7.83 16.27
N GLY A 176 -8.39 6.89 15.99
CA GLY A 176 -7.86 5.98 16.99
C GLY A 176 -7.17 6.69 18.15
N ASN A 177 -6.38 7.72 17.87
CA ASN A 177 -5.75 8.54 18.90
C ASN A 177 -6.79 9.25 19.80
N THR A 178 -7.84 9.82 19.20
CA THR A 178 -8.97 10.41 19.94
C THR A 178 -9.66 9.39 20.85
N LEU A 179 -9.72 8.13 20.43
CA LEU A 179 -10.31 7.03 21.20
C LEU A 179 -9.34 6.33 22.17
N GLY A 180 -8.09 6.81 22.28
CA GLY A 180 -7.05 6.23 23.14
C GLY A 180 -6.48 4.91 22.63
N LEU A 181 -6.59 4.62 21.34
CA LEU A 181 -6.06 3.40 20.72
C LEU A 181 -4.57 3.57 20.32
N ARG A 182 -3.87 2.44 20.24
CA ARG A 182 -2.46 2.44 19.81
C ARG A 182 -2.34 2.59 18.28
N PHE A 183 -1.31 3.29 17.84
CA PHE A 183 -0.92 3.39 16.44
C PHE A 183 -0.20 2.10 15.95
N PRO A 184 -0.48 1.62 14.71
CA PRO A 184 -1.55 2.06 13.80
C PRO A 184 -2.92 1.52 14.23
N SER A 185 -3.96 2.36 14.16
CA SER A 185 -5.26 2.08 14.77
C SER A 185 -6.25 1.35 13.85
N GLY A 186 -5.92 1.18 12.57
CA GLY A 186 -6.86 0.71 11.55
C GLY A 186 -7.56 -0.60 11.90
N LYS A 187 -6.83 -1.59 12.44
CA LYS A 187 -7.39 -2.89 12.85
C LYS A 187 -8.39 -2.77 13.99
N GLU A 188 -8.07 -1.95 15.00
CA GLU A 188 -8.96 -1.74 16.16
C GLU A 188 -10.19 -0.90 15.80
N ILE A 189 -10.04 0.10 14.94
CA ILE A 189 -11.17 0.88 14.39
C ILE A 189 -12.10 -0.04 13.59
N ASP A 190 -11.59 -0.93 12.74
CA ASP A 190 -12.40 -1.91 12.02
C ASP A 190 -13.15 -2.85 13.00
N ARG A 191 -12.47 -3.34 14.04
CA ARG A 191 -13.08 -4.17 15.10
C ARG A 191 -14.20 -3.44 15.83
N LEU A 192 -13.93 -2.25 16.37
CA LEU A 192 -14.90 -1.44 17.11
C LEU A 192 -16.12 -1.11 16.24
N SER A 193 -15.92 -0.79 14.98
CA SER A 193 -17.01 -0.45 14.06
C SER A 193 -18.04 -1.57 13.88
N ARG A 194 -17.65 -2.83 14.09
CA ARG A 194 -18.55 -3.99 14.00
C ARG A 194 -19.44 -4.15 15.24
N GLU A 195 -19.11 -3.46 16.33
CA GLU A 195 -19.91 -3.45 17.57
C GLU A 195 -21.00 -2.38 17.54
N SER A 196 -21.12 -1.63 16.42
CA SER A 196 -22.05 -0.52 16.26
C SER A 196 -22.97 -0.68 15.06
N ASP A 197 -24.25 -0.35 15.25
CA ASP A 197 -25.28 -0.24 14.20
C ASP A 197 -25.42 1.20 13.68
N CYS A 198 -24.51 2.12 14.02
CA CYS A 198 -24.55 3.52 13.58
C CYS A 198 -24.58 3.60 12.05
N ARG A 199 -25.57 4.30 11.52
CA ARG A 199 -25.76 4.54 10.08
C ARG A 199 -25.44 5.96 9.67
N GLU A 200 -25.10 6.81 10.63
CA GLU A 200 -24.74 8.19 10.38
C GLU A 200 -23.46 8.29 9.55
N ARG A 201 -23.44 9.29 8.68
CA ARG A 201 -22.27 9.63 7.87
C ARG A 201 -22.31 11.08 7.43
N PHE A 202 -21.16 11.68 7.34
CA PHE A 202 -20.97 12.94 6.66
C PHE A 202 -20.70 12.69 5.18
N ARG A 203 -21.45 13.35 4.30
CA ARG A 203 -21.22 13.24 2.86
C ARG A 203 -20.05 14.14 2.46
N VAL A 204 -18.91 13.53 2.15
CA VAL A 204 -17.74 14.22 1.63
C VAL A 204 -18.09 14.79 0.24
N LYS A 205 -17.81 16.07 0.03
CA LYS A 205 -18.02 16.72 -1.28
C LYS A 205 -16.94 16.27 -2.25
N LEU A 206 -17.34 15.81 -3.40
CA LEU A 206 -16.45 15.47 -4.50
C LEU A 206 -16.28 16.67 -5.44
N ASN A 207 -15.07 16.84 -5.96
CA ASN A 207 -14.76 17.71 -7.09
C ASN A 207 -14.14 16.81 -8.17
N ASP A 208 -14.98 16.33 -9.08
CA ASP A 208 -14.69 15.24 -10.00
C ASP A 208 -14.23 13.99 -9.22
N LEU A 209 -13.02 13.49 -9.42
CA LEU A 209 -12.45 12.34 -8.72
C LEU A 209 -11.64 12.73 -7.46
N THR A 210 -11.66 14.01 -7.07
CA THR A 210 -10.92 14.50 -5.90
C THR A 210 -11.83 14.91 -4.74
N PHE A 211 -11.31 14.87 -3.53
CA PHE A 211 -12.01 15.21 -2.30
C PHE A 211 -11.04 15.64 -1.19
N SER A 212 -11.60 16.11 -0.05
CA SER A 212 -10.86 16.48 1.16
C SER A 212 -11.44 15.79 2.38
N PHE A 213 -10.59 15.27 3.24
CA PHE A 213 -10.97 14.65 4.51
C PHE A 213 -10.75 15.56 5.74
N SER A 214 -10.07 16.71 5.61
CA SER A 214 -9.82 17.61 6.76
C SER A 214 -11.11 18.05 7.45
N GLY A 215 -12.15 18.36 6.67
CA GLY A 215 -13.47 18.68 7.21
C GLY A 215 -14.15 17.53 7.95
N LEU A 216 -13.83 16.28 7.59
CA LEU A 216 -14.37 15.08 8.23
C LEU A 216 -13.72 14.84 9.60
N GLU A 217 -12.44 15.18 9.80
CA GLU A 217 -11.79 15.11 11.10
C GLU A 217 -12.52 15.94 12.16
N ASN A 218 -12.85 17.20 11.82
CA ASN A 218 -13.64 18.07 12.73
C ASN A 218 -15.04 17.49 13.01
N LYS A 219 -15.68 16.87 12.02
CA LYS A 219 -16.98 16.22 12.19
C LYS A 219 -16.89 15.00 13.09
N MET A 220 -15.81 14.23 13.00
CA MET A 220 -15.56 13.09 13.87
C MET A 220 -15.40 13.53 15.32
N HIS A 221 -14.62 14.57 15.60
CA HIS A 221 -14.48 15.11 16.95
C HIS A 221 -15.83 15.56 17.51
N ALA A 222 -16.59 16.35 16.75
CA ALA A 222 -17.92 16.81 17.19
C ALA A 222 -18.90 15.63 17.42
N PHE A 223 -18.81 14.58 16.60
CA PHE A 223 -19.62 13.36 16.77
C PHE A 223 -19.23 12.62 18.07
N TYR A 224 -17.93 12.46 18.34
CA TYR A 224 -17.47 11.81 19.57
C TYR A 224 -17.82 12.61 20.82
N ASP A 225 -17.65 13.92 20.80
CA ASP A 225 -18.00 14.82 21.91
C ASP A 225 -19.48 14.77 22.26
N ALA A 226 -20.34 14.55 21.26
CA ALA A 226 -21.78 14.43 21.47
C ALA A 226 -22.23 13.07 22.03
N ASN A 227 -21.55 11.97 21.64
CA ASN A 227 -22.01 10.62 21.91
C ASN A 227 -21.15 9.89 22.97
N HIS A 228 -19.88 10.23 23.12
CA HIS A 228 -18.90 9.55 23.97
C HIS A 228 -18.85 8.02 23.76
N ASN A 229 -19.21 7.55 22.55
CA ASN A 229 -19.24 6.14 22.20
C ASN A 229 -18.15 5.81 21.17
N PRO A 230 -17.09 5.07 21.56
CA PRO A 230 -16.00 4.70 20.68
C PRO A 230 -16.42 3.85 19.48
N ALA A 231 -17.34 2.89 19.67
CA ALA A 231 -17.81 2.01 18.60
C ALA A 231 -18.61 2.79 17.53
N ASP A 232 -19.52 3.68 17.96
CA ASP A 232 -20.28 4.53 17.04
C ASP A 232 -19.39 5.51 16.29
N THR A 233 -18.37 6.07 16.96
CA THR A 233 -17.40 6.98 16.34
C THR A 233 -16.55 6.26 15.29
N ALA A 234 -16.05 5.06 15.60
CA ALA A 234 -15.34 4.22 14.65
C ALA A 234 -16.20 3.90 13.43
N LYS A 235 -17.47 3.51 13.66
CA LYS A 235 -18.44 3.22 12.61
C LYS A 235 -18.75 4.44 11.75
N TYR A 236 -19.00 5.59 12.37
CA TYR A 236 -19.25 6.85 11.69
C TYR A 236 -18.13 7.22 10.72
N VAL A 237 -16.87 7.18 11.17
CA VAL A 237 -15.71 7.51 10.33
C VAL A 237 -15.57 6.53 9.17
N LEU A 238 -15.71 5.22 9.41
CA LEU A 238 -15.67 4.23 8.33
C LEU A 238 -16.83 4.39 7.35
N ASN A 239 -18.05 4.71 7.82
CA ASN A 239 -19.17 5.03 6.94
C ASN A 239 -18.84 6.19 5.99
N CYS A 240 -18.18 7.24 6.50
CA CYS A 240 -17.79 8.40 5.71
C CYS A 240 -16.70 8.05 4.68
N VAL A 241 -15.63 7.39 5.12
CA VAL A 241 -14.49 7.00 4.26
C VAL A 241 -14.96 6.03 3.16
N CYS A 242 -15.66 4.95 3.52
CA CYS A 242 -16.13 3.95 2.56
C CYS A 242 -17.10 4.56 1.55
N SER A 243 -18.06 5.39 2.01
CA SER A 243 -19.02 6.02 1.09
C SER A 243 -18.33 6.99 0.12
N CYS A 244 -17.26 7.68 0.56
CA CYS A 244 -16.48 8.57 -0.30
C CYS A 244 -15.74 7.75 -1.37
N ILE A 245 -14.98 6.71 -0.99
CA ILE A 245 -14.25 5.84 -1.91
C ILE A 245 -15.18 5.19 -2.93
N VAL A 246 -16.33 4.64 -2.48
CA VAL A 246 -17.35 4.06 -3.36
C VAL A 246 -17.91 5.11 -4.36
N SER A 247 -18.16 6.34 -3.90
CA SER A 247 -18.68 7.39 -4.78
C SER A 247 -17.67 7.81 -5.84
N VAL A 248 -16.40 7.96 -5.47
CA VAL A 248 -15.31 8.26 -6.43
C VAL A 248 -15.11 7.11 -7.41
N THR A 249 -15.15 5.87 -6.93
CA THR A 249 -15.03 4.68 -7.79
C THR A 249 -16.14 4.63 -8.83
N ARG A 250 -17.39 4.90 -8.42
CA ARG A 250 -18.53 4.96 -9.36
C ARG A 250 -18.36 6.07 -10.40
N GLU A 251 -17.85 7.22 -10.00
CA GLU A 251 -17.60 8.33 -10.93
C GLU A 251 -16.48 8.00 -11.91
N ALA A 252 -15.41 7.39 -11.43
CA ALA A 252 -14.31 6.93 -12.29
C ALA A 252 -14.77 5.85 -13.29
N LEU A 253 -15.60 4.91 -12.87
CA LEU A 253 -16.13 3.87 -13.76
C LEU A 253 -17.08 4.41 -14.85
N LYS A 254 -17.61 5.62 -14.73
CA LYS A 254 -18.31 6.29 -15.84
C LYS A 254 -17.34 6.78 -16.90
N GLN A 255 -16.12 7.20 -16.49
CA GLN A 255 -15.06 7.66 -17.39
C GLN A 255 -14.28 6.47 -17.98
N TYR A 256 -14.17 5.36 -17.23
CA TYR A 256 -13.44 4.13 -17.59
C TYR A 256 -14.37 2.91 -17.50
N PRO A 257 -15.39 2.78 -18.35
CA PRO A 257 -16.38 1.73 -18.24
C PRO A 257 -15.76 0.34 -18.46
N GLY A 258 -16.12 -0.60 -17.59
CA GLY A 258 -15.66 -1.98 -17.67
C GLY A 258 -14.25 -2.24 -17.15
N PHE A 259 -13.55 -1.23 -16.61
CA PHE A 259 -12.25 -1.45 -15.98
C PHE A 259 -12.43 -2.14 -14.62
N PRO A 260 -11.66 -3.20 -14.33
CA PRO A 260 -11.57 -3.73 -12.98
C PRO A 260 -10.88 -2.73 -12.05
N VAL A 261 -11.17 -2.83 -10.76
CA VAL A 261 -10.65 -1.91 -9.74
C VAL A 261 -9.83 -2.69 -8.71
N VAL A 262 -8.53 -2.49 -8.68
CA VAL A 262 -7.61 -3.10 -7.72
C VAL A 262 -7.50 -2.23 -6.48
N PHE A 263 -7.59 -2.83 -5.30
CA PHE A 263 -7.44 -2.14 -4.01
C PHE A 263 -6.20 -2.65 -3.28
N SER A 264 -5.28 -1.74 -2.95
CA SER A 264 -4.05 -1.99 -2.21
C SER A 264 -3.85 -0.99 -1.06
N GLY A 265 -2.90 -1.27 -0.18
CA GLY A 265 -2.61 -0.48 1.02
C GLY A 265 -3.38 -0.97 2.25
N GLY A 266 -2.91 -0.61 3.45
CA GLY A 266 -3.44 -1.12 4.72
C GLY A 266 -4.92 -0.82 4.95
N VAL A 267 -5.43 0.33 4.47
CA VAL A 267 -6.86 0.68 4.57
C VAL A 267 -7.73 -0.21 3.69
N ALA A 268 -7.20 -0.76 2.58
CA ALA A 268 -7.92 -1.72 1.74
C ALA A 268 -8.21 -3.06 2.44
N SER A 269 -7.53 -3.34 3.57
CA SER A 269 -7.82 -4.51 4.40
C SER A 269 -9.10 -4.34 5.23
N ASN A 270 -9.66 -3.12 5.31
CA ASN A 270 -10.86 -2.82 6.08
C ASN A 270 -12.07 -3.63 5.59
N SER A 271 -12.77 -4.31 6.51
CA SER A 271 -13.87 -5.21 6.19
C SER A 271 -15.09 -4.49 5.63
N GLN A 272 -15.40 -3.30 6.14
CA GLN A 272 -16.53 -2.50 5.68
C GLN A 272 -16.31 -1.94 4.27
N LEU A 273 -15.07 -1.56 3.93
CA LEU A 273 -14.73 -1.12 2.59
C LEU A 273 -14.91 -2.26 1.58
N ARG A 274 -14.41 -3.44 1.89
CA ARG A 274 -14.57 -4.65 1.05
C ARG A 274 -16.05 -4.96 0.80
N GLU A 275 -16.86 -4.92 1.83
CA GLU A 275 -18.30 -5.12 1.71
C GLU A 275 -18.97 -4.04 0.84
N SER A 276 -18.58 -2.78 1.02
CA SER A 276 -19.16 -1.64 0.28
C SER A 276 -18.80 -1.63 -1.23
N CYS A 277 -17.80 -2.39 -1.64
CA CYS A 277 -17.34 -2.47 -3.03
C CYS A 277 -17.78 -3.75 -3.76
N LYS A 278 -18.64 -4.58 -3.18
CA LYS A 278 -19.09 -5.86 -3.78
C LYS A 278 -19.80 -5.71 -5.14
N ASP A 279 -20.40 -4.55 -5.38
CA ASP A 279 -21.10 -4.25 -6.65
C ASP A 279 -20.16 -3.89 -7.80
N PHE A 280 -18.87 -3.79 -7.54
CA PHE A 280 -17.84 -3.52 -8.55
C PHE A 280 -17.11 -4.80 -8.92
N ASP A 281 -16.43 -4.80 -10.07
CA ASP A 281 -15.34 -5.76 -10.35
C ASP A 281 -14.11 -5.36 -9.50
N ALA A 282 -14.27 -5.50 -8.17
CA ALA A 282 -13.31 -5.08 -7.17
C ALA A 282 -12.39 -6.23 -6.76
N ILE A 283 -11.10 -5.99 -6.90
CA ILE A 283 -10.04 -6.95 -6.59
C ILE A 283 -9.27 -6.42 -5.39
N PHE A 284 -9.33 -7.13 -4.28
CA PHE A 284 -8.63 -6.76 -3.05
C PHE A 284 -7.44 -7.68 -2.82
N ALA A 285 -6.26 -7.10 -2.68
CA ALA A 285 -5.12 -7.86 -2.19
C ALA A 285 -5.44 -8.50 -0.81
N PRO A 286 -4.98 -9.72 -0.54
CA PRO A 286 -4.99 -10.29 0.80
C PRO A 286 -4.30 -9.33 1.80
N PRO A 287 -4.72 -9.30 3.08
CA PRO A 287 -4.16 -8.36 4.07
C PRO A 287 -2.63 -8.40 4.18
N GLU A 288 -2.03 -9.56 4.00
CA GLU A 288 -0.59 -9.79 4.01
C GLU A 288 0.15 -8.99 2.91
N TYR A 289 -0.46 -8.85 1.71
CA TYR A 289 0.11 -8.13 0.56
C TYR A 289 -0.54 -6.77 0.30
N SER A 290 -1.51 -6.38 1.13
CA SER A 290 -2.11 -5.04 1.12
C SER A 290 -1.24 -4.00 1.82
N THR A 291 -0.39 -4.42 2.77
CA THR A 291 0.58 -3.55 3.47
C THR A 291 1.90 -3.50 2.70
N ASP A 292 2.82 -2.64 3.13
CA ASP A 292 4.14 -2.52 2.54
C ASP A 292 4.86 -3.87 2.53
N ASN A 293 5.35 -4.26 1.36
CA ASN A 293 6.04 -5.52 1.13
C ASN A 293 7.00 -5.42 -0.06
N ALA A 294 8.00 -6.29 -0.11
CA ALA A 294 8.98 -6.33 -1.18
C ALA A 294 8.58 -7.26 -2.34
N MET A 295 7.47 -8.00 -2.20
CA MET A 295 7.05 -8.98 -3.21
C MET A 295 6.83 -8.35 -4.58
N GLY A 296 6.22 -7.17 -4.63
CA GLY A 296 5.99 -6.49 -5.90
C GLY A 296 7.28 -6.14 -6.64
N ALA A 297 8.34 -5.72 -5.93
CA ALA A 297 9.64 -5.46 -6.53
C ALA A 297 10.28 -6.76 -7.10
N ALA A 298 10.13 -7.90 -6.40
CA ALA A 298 10.59 -9.19 -6.90
C ALA A 298 9.80 -9.64 -8.14
N ILE A 299 8.48 -9.50 -8.16
CA ILE A 299 7.61 -9.86 -9.29
C ILE A 299 7.98 -9.04 -10.53
N LEU A 300 8.10 -7.71 -10.39
CA LEU A 300 8.43 -6.84 -11.50
C LEU A 300 9.84 -7.12 -12.06
N ALA A 301 10.80 -7.40 -11.17
CA ALA A 301 12.15 -7.77 -11.58
C ALA A 301 12.17 -9.13 -12.31
N ASN A 302 11.37 -10.10 -11.87
CA ASN A 302 11.23 -11.38 -12.59
C ASN A 302 10.66 -11.18 -14.01
N ARG A 303 9.65 -10.35 -14.15
CA ARG A 303 9.07 -10.04 -15.48
C ARG A 303 10.09 -9.41 -16.44
N LEU A 304 10.94 -8.50 -15.93
CA LEU A 304 12.01 -7.90 -16.73
C LEU A 304 13.07 -8.95 -17.13
N LEU A 305 13.48 -9.77 -16.17
CA LEU A 305 14.47 -10.82 -16.43
C LEU A 305 13.99 -11.84 -17.45
N GLU A 306 12.71 -12.23 -17.42
CA GLU A 306 12.11 -13.12 -18.42
C GLU A 306 12.06 -12.50 -19.81
N GLN A 307 11.74 -11.21 -19.90
CA GLN A 307 11.72 -10.48 -21.18
C GLN A 307 13.11 -10.30 -21.80
N GLU A 308 14.16 -10.18 -21.00
CA GLU A 308 15.54 -10.07 -21.50
C GLU A 308 16.11 -11.41 -21.99
N ARG A 309 15.47 -12.52 -21.62
CA ARG A 309 15.88 -13.88 -21.99
C ARG A 309 15.10 -14.46 -23.17
N SER A 310 13.94 -13.89 -23.47
CA SER A 310 13.09 -14.27 -24.62
C SER A 310 13.49 -13.51 -25.88
#